data_20a6858e6b7bcc861cf6ff651d82d61f
#
_entry.id   20a6858e6b7bcc861cf6ff651d82d61f
#
_cell.length_a   1.000
_cell.length_b   1.000
_cell.length_c   1.000
_cell.angle_alpha   90.00
_cell.angle_beta   90.00
_cell.angle_gamma   90.00
#
_symmetry.space_group_name_H-M   'P 1'
#
loop_
_entity.id
_entity.type
_entity.pdbx_description
1 polymer ?
#
loop_
_entity_poly.entity_id
_entity_poly.type
_entity_poly.pdbx_seq_one_letter_code
_entity_poly.pdbx_strand_id
1 'polypeptide(L)'
;ALTHAPQPPSGAPVASLSASGDSGSGHVRLPSIPPELWRALARHGLLVPLLRQSVIAAAVADVEVSEEESMESRQAWGAANRLGSTEAVLQHLQRHGLQEADALWQAELPRRIQRHCEEHFSHRAEQRFLARKNQLDQVIYSLLRVEDAALARELYLRIAEGEADFAELAARYSQGPERSTRGVVGPVPLLQAHPALAELLRTSRPGQLQAPLRIEQWWLVVRLESLRSASFDTEMRDRMALELFDEWVAEEVALLLAAHRTA
;
A
#
# COMPACT_ATOMS: atom_id res chain seq x y z
N ALA A 1 -24.86 63.91 30.04
CA ALA A 1 -25.46 62.68 29.47
C ALA A 1 -24.39 62.00 28.65
N LEU A 2 -23.72 61.03 29.27
CA LEU A 2 -22.66 60.21 28.64
C LEU A 2 -23.34 58.92 28.15
N THR A 3 -23.36 58.77 26.84
CA THR A 3 -23.88 57.57 26.16
C THR A 3 -22.84 56.46 26.20
N HIS A 4 -23.21 55.40 26.87
CA HIS A 4 -22.44 54.18 27.02
C HIS A 4 -22.65 53.31 25.76
N ALA A 5 -21.56 53.01 25.01
CA ALA A 5 -21.59 52.07 23.89
C ALA A 5 -21.51 50.62 24.43
N PRO A 6 -22.26 49.66 23.90
CA PRO A 6 -22.21 48.27 24.35
C PRO A 6 -20.99 47.56 23.78
N GLN A 7 -20.27 46.87 24.67
CA GLN A 7 -19.23 45.89 24.28
C GLN A 7 -19.84 44.67 23.55
N PRO A 8 -19.12 44.08 22.58
CA PRO A 8 -19.55 42.84 21.96
C PRO A 8 -19.33 41.66 22.91
N PRO A 9 -20.15 40.60 22.82
CA PRO A 9 -20.04 39.46 23.71
C PRO A 9 -18.76 38.65 23.44
N SER A 10 -18.10 38.31 24.52
CA SER A 10 -16.96 37.40 24.62
C SER A 10 -17.30 36.09 23.90
N GLY A 11 -16.46 35.73 22.92
CA GLY A 11 -16.58 34.49 22.17
C GLY A 11 -16.51 33.27 23.09
N ALA A 12 -17.48 32.40 22.94
CA ALA A 12 -17.45 31.07 23.53
C ALA A 12 -16.25 30.28 22.99
N PRO A 13 -15.62 29.45 23.82
CA PRO A 13 -14.55 28.59 23.33
C PRO A 13 -15.09 27.60 22.34
N VAL A 14 -14.53 27.59 21.11
CA VAL A 14 -14.70 26.52 20.17
C VAL A 14 -14.27 25.22 20.84
N ALA A 15 -15.24 24.34 21.01
CA ALA A 15 -15.00 23.00 21.50
C ALA A 15 -14.00 22.32 20.58
N SER A 16 -12.77 22.20 21.04
CA SER A 16 -11.80 21.28 20.48
C SER A 16 -12.37 19.89 20.64
N LEU A 17 -12.71 19.25 19.54
CA LEU A 17 -12.97 17.82 19.49
C LEU A 17 -11.67 17.11 19.87
N SER A 18 -11.54 16.85 21.16
CA SER A 18 -10.55 15.92 21.69
C SER A 18 -10.94 14.53 21.16
N ALA A 19 -10.28 14.08 20.11
CA ALA A 19 -10.21 12.68 19.81
C ALA A 19 -9.47 12.01 20.96
N SER A 20 -10.21 11.48 21.92
CA SER A 20 -9.70 10.59 22.95
C SER A 20 -9.36 9.26 22.32
N GLY A 21 -8.21 9.19 21.67
CA GLY A 21 -7.50 7.97 21.35
C GLY A 21 -6.27 8.01 22.23
N ASP A 22 -6.26 7.17 23.23
CA ASP A 22 -5.12 6.90 24.08
C ASP A 22 -4.02 6.25 23.22
N SER A 23 -3.27 7.11 22.54
CA SER A 23 -2.03 6.78 21.88
C SER A 23 -0.96 7.40 22.75
N GLY A 24 -0.20 6.56 23.44
CA GLY A 24 0.92 7.00 24.25
C GLY A 24 1.75 8.01 23.47
N SER A 25 1.58 9.29 23.74
CA SER A 25 2.34 10.38 23.15
C SER A 25 3.75 10.43 23.75
N GLY A 26 4.51 9.36 23.53
CA GLY A 26 5.95 9.43 23.63
C GLY A 26 6.43 10.15 22.37
N HIS A 27 6.76 11.44 22.50
CA HIS A 27 7.43 12.14 21.41
C HIS A 27 8.65 11.34 21.01
N VAL A 28 8.67 10.89 19.76
CA VAL A 28 9.80 10.17 19.16
C VAL A 28 11.05 11.03 19.35
N ARG A 29 11.92 10.67 20.29
CA ARG A 29 13.22 11.31 20.45
C ARG A 29 14.12 10.81 19.34
N LEU A 30 14.25 11.62 18.30
CA LEU A 30 15.26 11.38 17.29
C LEU A 30 16.65 11.63 17.88
N PRO A 31 17.68 10.88 17.45
CA PRO A 31 19.05 11.26 17.72
C PRO A 31 19.29 12.68 17.20
N SER A 32 20.03 13.50 17.94
CA SER A 32 20.38 14.85 17.51
C SER A 32 21.21 14.77 16.23
N ILE A 33 20.63 15.15 15.12
CA ILE A 33 21.32 15.18 13.83
C ILE A 33 21.90 16.59 13.63
N PRO A 34 23.22 16.75 13.50
CA PRO A 34 23.82 18.05 13.23
C PRO A 34 23.24 18.70 11.97
N PRO A 35 23.09 20.05 11.93
CA PRO A 35 22.49 20.75 10.79
C PRO A 35 23.18 20.45 9.45
N GLU A 36 24.48 20.26 9.45
CA GLU A 36 25.26 19.95 8.25
C GLU A 36 24.94 18.56 7.72
N LEU A 37 24.82 17.58 8.61
CA LEU A 37 24.44 16.21 8.26
C LEU A 37 22.98 16.17 7.79
N TRP A 38 22.09 16.93 8.43
CA TRP A 38 20.69 17.08 8.00
C TRP A 38 20.58 17.54 6.55
N ARG A 39 21.35 18.60 6.20
CA ARG A 39 21.40 19.10 4.82
C ARG A 39 21.98 18.09 3.83
N ALA A 40 23.04 17.37 4.23
CA ALA A 40 23.63 16.34 3.38
C ALA A 40 22.65 15.20 3.12
N LEU A 41 21.98 14.69 4.16
CA LEU A 41 20.96 13.66 4.03
C LEU A 41 19.79 14.11 3.14
N ALA A 42 19.31 15.34 3.33
CA ALA A 42 18.24 15.90 2.50
C ALA A 42 18.65 16.00 1.03
N ARG A 43 19.87 16.52 0.75
CA ARG A 43 20.41 16.65 -0.61
C ARG A 43 20.48 15.31 -1.35
N HIS A 44 20.83 14.24 -0.63
CA HIS A 44 20.98 12.90 -1.21
C HIS A 44 19.69 12.06 -1.15
N GLY A 45 18.55 12.64 -0.69
CA GLY A 45 17.28 11.92 -0.58
C GLY A 45 17.25 10.88 0.54
N LEU A 46 18.19 10.93 1.50
CA LEU A 46 18.31 9.97 2.59
C LEU A 46 17.63 10.43 3.89
N LEU A 47 17.25 11.71 3.98
CA LEU A 47 16.67 12.26 5.21
C LEU A 47 15.31 11.63 5.55
N VAL A 48 14.37 11.62 4.60
CA VAL A 48 13.03 11.05 4.83
C VAL A 48 13.10 9.55 5.13
N PRO A 49 13.85 8.72 4.40
CA PRO A 49 14.08 7.32 4.77
C PRO A 49 14.64 7.15 6.19
N LEU A 50 15.62 7.96 6.59
CA LEU A 50 16.21 7.89 7.93
C LEU A 50 15.18 8.25 9.01
N LEU A 51 14.43 9.35 8.83
CA LEU A 51 13.38 9.75 9.76
C LEU A 51 12.32 8.69 9.90
N ARG A 52 11.90 8.10 8.77
CA ARG A 52 10.92 7.00 8.76
C ARG A 52 11.42 5.82 9.60
N GLN A 53 12.64 5.35 9.37
CA GLN A 53 13.23 4.25 10.15
C GLN A 53 13.38 4.60 11.63
N SER A 54 13.72 5.84 11.95
CA SER A 54 13.83 6.30 13.33
C SER A 54 12.48 6.34 14.05
N VAL A 55 11.40 6.77 13.37
CA VAL A 55 10.03 6.74 13.91
C VAL A 55 9.58 5.30 14.16
N ILE A 56 9.80 4.41 13.18
CA ILE A 56 9.48 2.98 13.33
C ILE A 56 10.26 2.39 14.51
N ALA A 57 11.57 2.61 14.58
CA ALA A 57 12.41 2.09 15.65
C ALA A 57 11.94 2.53 17.03
N ALA A 58 11.56 3.80 17.18
CA ALA A 58 11.03 4.33 18.44
C ALA A 58 9.67 3.72 18.79
N ALA A 59 8.78 3.54 17.81
CA ALA A 59 7.46 2.94 18.03
C ALA A 59 7.54 1.50 18.53
N VAL A 60 8.54 0.73 18.07
CA VAL A 60 8.66 -0.70 18.37
C VAL A 60 9.78 -1.01 19.37
N ALA A 61 10.38 0.02 20.02
CA ALA A 61 11.52 -0.14 20.92
C ALA A 61 11.23 -1.09 22.08
N ASP A 62 10.03 -0.96 22.67
CA ASP A 62 9.60 -1.71 23.84
C ASP A 62 8.91 -3.04 23.51
N VAL A 63 8.81 -3.39 22.22
CA VAL A 63 8.22 -4.67 21.79
C VAL A 63 9.18 -5.80 22.09
N GLU A 64 8.76 -6.73 22.94
CA GLU A 64 9.54 -7.92 23.25
C GLU A 64 9.38 -8.99 22.17
N VAL A 65 10.48 -9.66 21.84
CA VAL A 65 10.53 -10.82 20.92
C VAL A 65 11.06 -11.99 21.72
N SER A 66 10.35 -13.13 21.69
CA SER A 66 10.81 -14.34 22.38
C SER A 66 12.08 -14.91 21.72
N GLU A 67 12.83 -15.75 22.45
CA GLU A 67 14.05 -16.38 21.91
C GLU A 67 13.75 -17.26 20.67
N GLU A 68 12.60 -17.95 20.67
CA GLU A 68 12.15 -18.76 19.54
C GLU A 68 11.88 -17.90 18.31
N GLU A 69 11.13 -16.83 18.46
CA GLU A 69 10.83 -15.88 17.39
C GLU A 69 12.09 -15.14 16.89
N SER A 70 13.01 -14.84 17.80
CA SER A 70 14.31 -14.26 17.45
C SER A 70 15.14 -15.22 16.60
N MET A 71 15.15 -16.53 16.91
CA MET A 71 15.80 -17.53 16.07
C MET A 71 15.18 -17.64 14.68
N GLU A 72 13.86 -17.71 14.59
CA GLU A 72 13.14 -17.73 13.31
C GLU A 72 13.45 -16.48 12.49
N SER A 73 13.44 -15.31 13.13
CA SER A 73 13.75 -14.03 12.49
C SER A 73 15.18 -14.00 11.94
N ARG A 74 16.14 -14.48 12.67
CA ARG A 74 17.56 -14.59 12.21
C ARG A 74 17.69 -15.54 11.01
N GLN A 75 17.00 -16.69 11.03
CA GLN A 75 16.99 -17.60 9.89
C GLN A 75 16.38 -16.97 8.64
N ALA A 76 15.23 -16.31 8.78
CA ALA A 76 14.56 -15.62 7.69
C ALA A 76 15.42 -14.48 7.13
N TRP A 77 16.05 -13.69 7.99
CA TRP A 77 16.97 -12.61 7.58
C TRP A 77 18.19 -13.14 6.85
N GLY A 78 18.79 -14.23 7.35
CA GLY A 78 19.91 -14.92 6.70
C GLY A 78 19.54 -15.42 5.31
N ALA A 79 18.38 -16.06 5.17
CA ALA A 79 17.87 -16.55 3.90
C ALA A 79 17.60 -15.41 2.90
N ALA A 80 16.98 -14.33 3.34
CA ALA A 80 16.68 -13.16 2.51
C ALA A 80 17.97 -12.47 1.98
N ASN A 81 19.04 -12.48 2.77
CA ASN A 81 20.35 -11.93 2.39
C ASN A 81 21.28 -12.99 1.74
N ARG A 82 20.82 -14.21 1.52
CA ARG A 82 21.58 -15.33 0.95
C ARG A 82 22.83 -15.69 1.75
N LEU A 83 22.74 -15.65 3.06
CA LEU A 83 23.82 -15.90 4.00
C LEU A 83 23.72 -17.34 4.52
N GLY A 84 24.33 -18.28 3.81
CA GLY A 84 24.27 -19.72 4.12
C GLY A 84 25.31 -20.22 5.14
N SER A 85 26.21 -19.36 5.63
CA SER A 85 27.25 -19.73 6.58
C SER A 85 27.61 -18.59 7.51
N THR A 86 28.21 -18.92 8.65
CA THR A 86 28.72 -17.93 9.61
C THR A 86 29.75 -16.97 8.98
N GLU A 87 30.62 -17.50 8.12
CA GLU A 87 31.57 -16.69 7.38
C GLU A 87 30.89 -15.68 6.47
N ALA A 88 29.84 -16.07 5.75
CA ALA A 88 29.04 -15.19 4.91
C ALA A 88 28.36 -14.09 5.73
N VAL A 89 27.89 -14.41 6.94
CA VAL A 89 27.31 -13.41 7.85
C VAL A 89 28.37 -12.38 8.27
N LEU A 90 29.56 -12.82 8.71
CA LEU A 90 30.64 -11.92 9.12
C LEU A 90 31.07 -10.99 7.99
N GLN A 91 31.23 -11.52 6.79
CA GLN A 91 31.56 -10.72 5.61
C GLN A 91 30.47 -9.71 5.25
N HIS A 92 29.19 -10.10 5.41
CA HIS A 92 28.05 -9.20 5.21
C HIS A 92 28.09 -8.03 6.21
N LEU A 93 28.29 -8.33 7.49
CA LEU A 93 28.37 -7.31 8.54
C LEU A 93 29.51 -6.31 8.24
N GLN A 94 30.71 -6.80 7.94
CA GLN A 94 31.84 -5.95 7.60
C GLN A 94 31.56 -5.07 6.38
N ARG A 95 31.03 -5.64 5.32
CA ARG A 95 30.73 -4.93 4.08
C ARG A 95 29.72 -3.80 4.27
N HIS A 96 28.77 -3.95 5.19
CA HIS A 96 27.74 -2.97 5.44
C HIS A 96 27.98 -2.11 6.69
N GLY A 97 29.13 -2.30 7.38
CA GLY A 97 29.44 -1.56 8.61
C GLY A 97 28.51 -1.87 9.78
N LEU A 98 27.96 -3.08 9.82
CA LEU A 98 27.01 -3.53 10.84
C LEU A 98 27.73 -4.28 11.97
N GLN A 99 27.20 -4.13 13.19
CA GLN A 99 27.52 -5.00 14.32
C GLN A 99 26.49 -6.15 14.41
N GLU A 100 26.77 -7.17 15.19
CA GLU A 100 25.83 -8.28 15.41
C GLU A 100 24.49 -7.81 15.98
N ALA A 101 24.52 -6.83 16.88
CA ALA A 101 23.31 -6.22 17.43
C ALA A 101 22.45 -5.52 16.37
N ASP A 102 23.07 -4.90 15.36
CA ASP A 102 22.35 -4.26 14.25
C ASP A 102 21.70 -5.30 13.36
N ALA A 103 22.39 -6.40 13.08
CA ALA A 103 21.82 -7.52 12.31
C ALA A 103 20.64 -8.18 13.04
N LEU A 104 20.78 -8.36 14.36
CA LEU A 104 19.68 -8.88 15.19
C LEU A 104 18.49 -7.96 15.16
N TRP A 105 18.69 -6.66 15.34
CA TRP A 105 17.65 -5.65 15.24
C TRP A 105 16.94 -5.70 13.87
N GLN A 106 17.71 -5.72 12.77
CA GLN A 106 17.16 -5.83 11.43
C GLN A 106 16.36 -7.11 11.21
N ALA A 107 16.83 -8.22 11.77
CA ALA A 107 16.16 -9.51 11.68
C ALA A 107 14.81 -9.51 12.43
N GLU A 108 14.76 -8.93 13.62
CA GLU A 108 13.57 -8.89 14.47
C GLU A 108 12.57 -7.78 14.09
N LEU A 109 12.99 -6.77 13.36
CA LEU A 109 12.18 -5.59 13.06
C LEU A 109 10.82 -5.92 12.43
N PRO A 110 10.69 -6.83 11.46
CA PRO A 110 9.38 -7.20 10.91
C PRO A 110 8.43 -7.79 11.96
N ARG A 111 8.96 -8.60 12.89
CA ARG A 111 8.18 -9.19 13.96
C ARG A 111 7.73 -8.16 14.99
N ARG A 112 8.62 -7.23 15.33
CA ARG A 112 8.29 -6.10 16.23
C ARG A 112 7.20 -5.21 15.63
N ILE A 113 7.29 -4.88 14.35
CA ILE A 113 6.27 -4.12 13.62
C ILE A 113 4.93 -4.87 13.64
N GLN A 114 4.94 -6.17 13.33
CA GLN A 114 3.72 -6.97 13.33
C GLN A 114 3.01 -6.91 14.68
N ARG A 115 3.72 -7.17 15.78
CA ARG A 115 3.15 -7.12 17.14
C ARG A 115 2.64 -5.74 17.49
N HIS A 116 3.39 -4.71 17.20
CA HIS A 116 2.96 -3.32 17.42
C HIS A 116 1.66 -3.01 16.65
N CYS A 117 1.56 -3.46 15.40
CA CYS A 117 0.35 -3.29 14.60
C CYS A 117 -0.84 -4.07 15.17
N GLU A 118 -0.62 -5.31 15.62
CA GLU A 118 -1.65 -6.14 16.27
C GLU A 118 -2.19 -5.46 17.52
N GLU A 119 -1.33 -4.87 18.34
CA GLU A 119 -1.71 -4.24 19.60
C GLU A 119 -2.37 -2.87 19.41
N HIS A 120 -1.83 -2.02 18.53
CA HIS A 120 -2.22 -0.62 18.46
C HIS A 120 -3.11 -0.25 17.27
N PHE A 121 -3.16 -1.07 16.20
CA PHE A 121 -3.87 -0.72 14.96
C PHE A 121 -4.93 -1.74 14.54
N SER A 122 -4.89 -2.99 15.01
CA SER A 122 -5.83 -4.03 14.58
C SER A 122 -7.29 -3.72 14.88
N HIS A 123 -7.57 -2.98 15.97
CA HIS A 123 -8.92 -2.57 16.34
C HIS A 123 -9.58 -1.61 15.32
N ARG A 124 -8.79 -0.96 14.45
CA ARG A 124 -9.26 -0.08 13.38
C ARG A 124 -9.19 -0.72 11.99
N ALA A 125 -8.65 -1.93 11.91
CA ALA A 125 -8.39 -2.62 10.64
C ALA A 125 -9.69 -2.92 9.87
N GLU A 126 -10.77 -3.31 10.56
CA GLU A 126 -12.05 -3.58 9.90
C GLU A 126 -12.66 -2.32 9.29
N GLN A 127 -12.63 -1.21 9.99
CA GLN A 127 -13.10 0.08 9.46
C GLN A 127 -12.29 0.48 8.21
N ARG A 128 -10.96 0.30 8.26
CA ARG A 128 -10.08 0.54 7.12
C ARG A 128 -10.41 -0.36 5.93
N PHE A 129 -10.64 -1.65 6.19
CA PHE A 129 -11.06 -2.60 5.16
C PHE A 129 -12.36 -2.19 4.49
N LEU A 130 -13.40 -1.86 5.27
CA LEU A 130 -14.69 -1.43 4.73
C LEU A 130 -14.58 -0.17 3.87
N ALA A 131 -13.76 0.79 4.28
CA ALA A 131 -13.51 2.01 3.50
C ALA A 131 -12.81 1.73 2.16
N ARG A 132 -12.03 0.65 2.08
CA ARG A 132 -11.26 0.28 0.90
C ARG A 132 -11.77 -0.95 0.16
N LYS A 133 -12.87 -1.55 0.60
CA LYS A 133 -13.36 -2.83 0.07
C LYS A 133 -13.45 -2.86 -1.45
N ASN A 134 -14.02 -1.81 -2.05
CA ASN A 134 -14.15 -1.71 -3.51
C ASN A 134 -12.81 -1.67 -4.25
N GLN A 135 -11.73 -1.33 -3.57
CA GLN A 135 -10.36 -1.29 -4.10
C GLN A 135 -9.62 -2.62 -3.93
N LEU A 136 -10.10 -3.45 -3.02
CA LEU A 136 -9.48 -4.72 -2.65
C LEU A 136 -10.10 -5.90 -3.41
N ASP A 137 -11.26 -5.73 -4.01
CA ASP A 137 -11.89 -6.76 -4.83
C ASP A 137 -10.98 -7.12 -6.01
N GLN A 138 -10.83 -8.42 -6.25
CA GLN A 138 -10.01 -8.97 -7.34
C GLN A 138 -10.86 -9.40 -8.52
N VAL A 139 -10.37 -9.15 -9.70
CA VAL A 139 -11.06 -9.47 -10.94
C VAL A 139 -10.15 -10.27 -11.87
N ILE A 140 -10.75 -11.23 -12.59
CA ILE A 140 -10.18 -11.87 -13.77
C ILE A 140 -11.10 -11.55 -14.94
N TYR A 141 -10.56 -11.03 -16.01
CA TYR A 141 -11.31 -10.71 -17.20
C TYR A 141 -10.51 -11.01 -18.47
N SER A 142 -11.22 -11.25 -19.56
CA SER A 142 -10.63 -11.33 -20.88
C SER A 142 -10.70 -9.98 -21.56
N LEU A 143 -9.60 -9.55 -22.13
CA LEU A 143 -9.43 -8.27 -22.82
C LEU A 143 -8.81 -8.48 -24.20
N LEU A 144 -9.37 -7.82 -25.19
CA LEU A 144 -8.82 -7.64 -26.50
C LEU A 144 -8.92 -6.16 -26.86
N ARG A 145 -7.80 -5.55 -27.28
CA ARG A 145 -7.78 -4.13 -27.66
C ARG A 145 -7.24 -3.96 -29.08
N VAL A 146 -7.91 -3.10 -29.84
CA VAL A 146 -7.51 -2.69 -31.19
C VAL A 146 -7.78 -1.20 -31.38
N GLU A 147 -7.09 -0.56 -32.32
CA GLU A 147 -7.34 0.85 -32.64
C GLU A 147 -8.56 1.04 -33.55
N ASP A 148 -8.87 0.06 -34.39
CA ASP A 148 -9.95 0.11 -35.37
C ASP A 148 -11.29 -0.28 -34.75
N ALA A 149 -12.26 0.64 -34.81
CA ALA A 149 -13.62 0.43 -34.30
C ALA A 149 -14.40 -0.66 -35.05
N ALA A 150 -14.22 -0.74 -36.38
CA ALA A 150 -14.93 -1.72 -37.21
C ALA A 150 -14.40 -3.12 -36.91
N LEU A 151 -13.10 -3.27 -36.77
CA LEU A 151 -12.47 -4.53 -36.37
C LEU A 151 -12.92 -4.96 -34.96
N ALA A 152 -12.94 -4.03 -33.98
CA ALA A 152 -13.42 -4.34 -32.64
C ALA A 152 -14.85 -4.89 -32.66
N ARG A 153 -15.72 -4.28 -33.46
CA ARG A 153 -17.11 -4.71 -33.61
C ARG A 153 -17.21 -6.08 -34.29
N GLU A 154 -16.43 -6.33 -35.33
CA GLU A 154 -16.37 -7.64 -35.99
C GLU A 154 -15.94 -8.74 -35.02
N LEU A 155 -14.84 -8.50 -34.28
CA LEU A 155 -14.32 -9.47 -33.33
C LEU A 155 -15.32 -9.73 -32.18
N TYR A 156 -16.00 -8.69 -31.70
CA TYR A 156 -17.07 -8.82 -30.72
C TYR A 156 -18.19 -9.72 -31.24
N LEU A 157 -18.70 -9.50 -32.45
CA LEU A 157 -19.77 -10.29 -33.03
C LEU A 157 -19.37 -11.76 -33.20
N ARG A 158 -18.16 -12.03 -33.69
CA ARG A 158 -17.64 -13.40 -33.84
C ARG A 158 -17.58 -14.16 -32.52
N ILE A 159 -17.21 -13.45 -31.43
CA ILE A 159 -17.21 -14.06 -30.10
C ILE A 159 -18.65 -14.23 -29.57
N ALA A 160 -19.51 -13.25 -29.76
CA ALA A 160 -20.90 -13.27 -29.29
C ALA A 160 -21.72 -14.38 -29.95
N GLU A 161 -21.48 -14.64 -31.23
CA GLU A 161 -22.17 -15.68 -32.04
C GLU A 161 -21.49 -17.06 -31.91
N GLY A 162 -20.40 -17.15 -31.17
CA GLY A 162 -19.65 -18.42 -30.96
C GLY A 162 -18.87 -18.90 -32.19
N GLU A 163 -18.64 -18.04 -33.18
CA GLU A 163 -17.86 -18.34 -34.37
C GLU A 163 -16.36 -18.43 -34.09
N ALA A 164 -15.88 -17.78 -33.05
CA ALA A 164 -14.48 -17.79 -32.67
C ALA A 164 -14.31 -17.73 -31.16
N ASP A 165 -13.23 -18.35 -30.65
CA ASP A 165 -12.83 -18.30 -29.27
C ASP A 165 -12.17 -16.97 -28.94
N PHE A 166 -12.49 -16.41 -27.76
CA PHE A 166 -11.94 -15.12 -27.29
C PHE A 166 -10.41 -15.16 -27.24
N ALA A 167 -9.85 -16.23 -26.68
CA ALA A 167 -8.41 -16.36 -26.47
C ALA A 167 -7.65 -16.43 -27.80
N GLU A 168 -8.23 -17.08 -28.82
CA GLU A 168 -7.65 -17.14 -30.17
C GLU A 168 -7.63 -15.76 -30.84
N LEU A 169 -8.74 -15.03 -30.74
CA LEU A 169 -8.83 -13.69 -31.32
C LEU A 169 -7.93 -12.71 -30.60
N ALA A 170 -7.83 -12.79 -29.25
CA ALA A 170 -6.93 -11.96 -28.47
C ALA A 170 -5.46 -12.22 -28.82
N ALA A 171 -5.05 -13.48 -28.94
CA ALA A 171 -3.70 -13.84 -29.35
C ALA A 171 -3.33 -13.36 -30.75
N ARG A 172 -4.32 -13.29 -31.65
CA ARG A 172 -4.11 -12.92 -33.03
C ARG A 172 -4.18 -11.42 -33.27
N TYR A 173 -5.16 -10.75 -32.69
CA TYR A 173 -5.52 -9.37 -33.03
C TYR A 173 -5.20 -8.34 -31.95
N SER A 174 -5.09 -8.74 -30.67
CA SER A 174 -4.85 -7.75 -29.62
C SER A 174 -3.51 -7.02 -29.81
N GLN A 175 -3.53 -5.73 -29.62
CA GLN A 175 -2.38 -4.84 -29.78
C GLN A 175 -1.74 -4.46 -28.44
N GLY A 176 -2.26 -5.00 -27.33
CA GLY A 176 -1.73 -4.78 -25.99
C GLY A 176 -0.96 -5.97 -25.42
N PRO A 177 -0.41 -5.83 -24.19
CA PRO A 177 0.36 -6.89 -23.54
C PRO A 177 -0.45 -8.16 -23.26
N GLU A 178 -1.77 -8.06 -23.12
CA GLU A 178 -2.67 -9.19 -22.94
C GLU A 178 -2.68 -10.17 -24.12
N ARG A 179 -2.11 -9.78 -25.24
CA ARG A 179 -1.90 -10.69 -26.38
C ARG A 179 -1.09 -11.93 -25.96
N SER A 180 -0.05 -11.75 -25.12
CA SER A 180 0.82 -12.84 -24.66
C SER A 180 0.11 -13.82 -23.73
N THR A 181 -0.91 -13.37 -23.02
CA THR A 181 -1.75 -14.19 -22.12
C THR A 181 -3.06 -14.64 -22.79
N ARG A 182 -3.14 -14.55 -24.11
CA ARG A 182 -4.34 -14.88 -24.89
C ARG A 182 -5.60 -14.14 -24.40
N GLY A 183 -5.39 -12.87 -23.99
CA GLY A 183 -6.43 -11.99 -23.50
C GLY A 183 -6.72 -12.06 -22.01
N VAL A 184 -6.21 -13.04 -21.27
CA VAL A 184 -6.51 -13.18 -19.84
C VAL A 184 -5.71 -12.16 -19.02
N VAL A 185 -6.42 -11.37 -18.23
CA VAL A 185 -5.86 -10.40 -17.29
C VAL A 185 -6.34 -10.74 -15.88
N GLY A 186 -5.41 -10.87 -14.96
CA GLY A 186 -5.70 -11.14 -13.54
C GLY A 186 -5.26 -12.54 -13.07
N PRO A 187 -5.48 -12.82 -11.75
CA PRO A 187 -6.22 -11.98 -10.79
C PRO A 187 -5.50 -10.68 -10.45
N VAL A 188 -6.20 -9.56 -10.54
CA VAL A 188 -5.68 -8.22 -10.21
C VAL A 188 -6.73 -7.43 -9.42
N PRO A 189 -6.29 -6.49 -8.56
CA PRO A 189 -7.23 -5.56 -7.93
C PRO A 189 -8.02 -4.79 -8.99
N LEU A 190 -9.33 -4.63 -8.77
CA LEU A 190 -10.23 -3.96 -9.72
C LEU A 190 -9.76 -2.53 -10.05
N LEU A 191 -9.13 -1.84 -9.09
CA LEU A 191 -8.56 -0.50 -9.26
C LEU A 191 -7.35 -0.41 -10.19
N GLN A 192 -6.70 -1.52 -10.52
CA GLN A 192 -5.60 -1.49 -11.51
C GLN A 192 -6.11 -1.31 -12.94
N ALA A 193 -7.40 -1.57 -13.18
CA ALA A 193 -8.03 -1.28 -14.45
C ALA A 193 -8.29 0.23 -14.62
N HIS A 194 -8.31 0.70 -15.85
CA HIS A 194 -8.76 2.08 -16.14
C HIS A 194 -10.16 2.32 -15.52
N PRO A 195 -10.47 3.51 -14.96
CA PRO A 195 -11.73 3.75 -14.25
C PRO A 195 -12.99 3.34 -15.01
N ALA A 196 -13.06 3.63 -16.32
CA ALA A 196 -14.18 3.23 -17.17
C ALA A 196 -14.30 1.69 -17.31
N LEU A 197 -13.16 0.99 -17.40
CA LEU A 197 -13.13 -0.46 -17.45
C LEU A 197 -13.49 -1.08 -16.10
N ALA A 198 -13.00 -0.52 -15.00
CA ALA A 198 -13.33 -0.95 -13.65
C ALA A 198 -14.85 -0.86 -13.37
N GLU A 199 -15.47 0.23 -13.79
CA GLU A 199 -16.93 0.40 -13.67
C GLU A 199 -17.71 -0.62 -14.50
N LEU A 200 -17.27 -0.86 -15.74
CA LEU A 200 -17.85 -1.87 -16.61
C LEU A 200 -17.76 -3.27 -15.98
N LEU A 201 -16.58 -3.65 -15.49
CA LEU A 201 -16.35 -4.96 -14.86
C LEU A 201 -17.16 -5.13 -13.58
N ARG A 202 -17.29 -4.07 -12.76
CA ARG A 202 -18.05 -4.10 -11.51
C ARG A 202 -19.54 -4.35 -11.73
N THR A 203 -20.10 -3.85 -12.83
CA THR A 203 -21.52 -3.99 -13.20
C THR A 203 -21.81 -5.20 -14.07
N SER A 204 -20.77 -5.89 -14.54
CA SER A 204 -20.90 -7.08 -15.37
C SER A 204 -21.16 -8.34 -14.57
N ARG A 205 -21.74 -9.35 -15.21
CA ARG A 205 -21.86 -10.70 -14.66
C ARG A 205 -20.72 -11.58 -15.18
N PRO A 206 -20.23 -12.56 -14.40
CA PRO A 206 -19.27 -13.54 -14.89
C PRO A 206 -19.76 -14.21 -16.18
N GLY A 207 -18.87 -14.31 -17.17
CA GLY A 207 -19.16 -14.82 -18.52
C GLY A 207 -19.81 -13.80 -19.47
N GLN A 208 -20.20 -12.62 -19.00
CA GLN A 208 -20.83 -11.62 -19.83
C GLN A 208 -19.80 -10.91 -20.72
N LEU A 209 -20.00 -11.04 -22.03
CA LEU A 209 -19.28 -10.29 -23.06
C LEU A 209 -19.89 -8.89 -23.17
N GLN A 210 -19.04 -7.86 -23.14
CA GLN A 210 -19.45 -6.47 -23.25
C GLN A 210 -19.29 -5.96 -24.68
N ALA A 211 -20.19 -5.07 -25.11
CA ALA A 211 -20.04 -4.38 -26.37
C ALA A 211 -18.74 -3.56 -26.39
N PRO A 212 -18.11 -3.35 -27.57
CA PRO A 212 -16.85 -2.62 -27.65
C PRO A 212 -16.89 -1.26 -26.95
N LEU A 213 -15.97 -1.04 -26.03
CA LEU A 213 -15.80 0.20 -25.26
C LEU A 213 -14.57 0.95 -25.74
N ARG A 214 -14.72 2.26 -25.99
CA ARG A 214 -13.57 3.11 -26.33
C ARG A 214 -12.95 3.68 -25.06
N ILE A 215 -11.64 3.46 -24.92
CA ILE A 215 -10.81 4.11 -23.88
C ILE A 215 -9.59 4.69 -24.59
N GLU A 216 -9.48 6.02 -24.57
CA GLU A 216 -8.46 6.78 -25.29
C GLU A 216 -8.46 6.47 -26.79
N GLN A 217 -7.35 5.95 -27.34
CA GLN A 217 -7.25 5.51 -28.74
C GLN A 217 -7.69 4.06 -28.97
N TRP A 218 -7.99 3.30 -27.90
CA TRP A 218 -8.27 1.86 -27.98
C TRP A 218 -9.74 1.55 -27.97
N TRP A 219 -10.14 0.59 -28.78
CA TRP A 219 -11.41 -0.11 -28.67
C TRP A 219 -11.19 -1.44 -27.98
N LEU A 220 -11.90 -1.66 -26.90
CA LEU A 220 -11.77 -2.81 -26.03
C LEU A 220 -12.99 -3.74 -26.19
N VAL A 221 -12.74 -5.03 -26.41
CA VAL A 221 -13.71 -6.11 -26.23
C VAL A 221 -13.39 -6.79 -24.92
N VAL A 222 -14.36 -6.90 -24.02
CA VAL A 222 -14.14 -7.33 -22.63
C VAL A 222 -15.17 -8.39 -22.24
N ARG A 223 -14.73 -9.42 -21.53
CA ARG A 223 -15.59 -10.39 -20.85
C ARG A 223 -15.14 -10.57 -19.43
N LEU A 224 -16.04 -10.37 -18.46
CA LEU A 224 -15.75 -10.69 -17.08
C LEU A 224 -15.67 -12.20 -16.91
N GLU A 225 -14.57 -12.73 -16.40
CA GLU A 225 -14.41 -14.17 -16.11
C GLU A 225 -14.80 -14.45 -14.65
N SER A 226 -14.25 -13.71 -13.70
CA SER A 226 -14.65 -13.80 -12.30
C SER A 226 -14.41 -12.50 -11.55
N LEU A 227 -15.26 -12.25 -10.57
CA LEU A 227 -15.10 -11.17 -9.59
C LEU A 227 -15.10 -11.80 -8.20
N ARG A 228 -13.99 -11.66 -7.49
CA ARG A 228 -13.82 -12.16 -6.12
C ARG A 228 -13.82 -10.99 -5.15
N SER A 229 -14.86 -10.91 -4.35
CA SER A 229 -14.91 -9.92 -3.27
C SER A 229 -13.86 -10.23 -2.22
N ALA A 230 -13.13 -9.20 -1.79
CA ALA A 230 -12.19 -9.30 -0.68
C ALA A 230 -12.95 -9.65 0.61
N SER A 231 -12.35 -10.51 1.42
CA SER A 231 -12.83 -10.91 2.74
C SER A 231 -11.95 -10.34 3.84
N PHE A 232 -12.55 -10.05 4.98
CA PHE A 232 -11.81 -9.61 6.17
C PHE A 232 -11.40 -10.84 6.99
N ASP A 233 -10.32 -11.48 6.57
CA ASP A 233 -9.64 -12.56 7.29
C ASP A 233 -8.44 -12.03 8.09
N THR A 234 -7.70 -12.92 8.72
CA THR A 234 -6.53 -12.56 9.53
C THR A 234 -5.46 -11.84 8.71
N GLU A 235 -5.17 -12.32 7.51
CA GLU A 235 -4.18 -11.70 6.62
C GLU A 235 -4.59 -10.27 6.21
N MET A 236 -5.87 -10.11 5.87
CA MET A 236 -6.42 -8.80 5.53
C MET A 236 -6.42 -7.85 6.73
N ARG A 237 -6.76 -8.33 7.92
CA ARG A 237 -6.68 -7.55 9.15
C ARG A 237 -5.26 -7.04 9.39
N ASP A 238 -4.27 -7.91 9.29
CA ASP A 238 -2.87 -7.57 9.52
C ASP A 238 -2.36 -6.59 8.46
N ARG A 239 -2.77 -6.76 7.21
CA ARG A 239 -2.50 -5.83 6.14
C ARG A 239 -3.09 -4.45 6.40
N MET A 240 -4.36 -4.38 6.82
CA MET A 240 -5.02 -3.10 7.11
C MET A 240 -4.38 -2.41 8.33
N ALA A 241 -4.00 -3.17 9.35
CA ALA A 241 -3.27 -2.64 10.51
C ALA A 241 -1.90 -2.06 10.11
N LEU A 242 -1.17 -2.74 9.24
CA LEU A 242 0.11 -2.26 8.71
C LEU A 242 -0.07 -0.98 7.86
N GLU A 243 -1.10 -0.88 7.03
CA GLU A 243 -1.39 0.33 6.28
C GLU A 243 -1.68 1.52 7.19
N LEU A 244 -2.43 1.32 8.27
CA LEU A 244 -2.70 2.36 9.26
C LEU A 244 -1.43 2.80 9.99
N PHE A 245 -0.55 1.85 10.33
CA PHE A 245 0.75 2.14 10.91
C PHE A 245 1.63 2.94 9.94
N ASP A 246 1.69 2.56 8.68
CA ASP A 246 2.46 3.27 7.66
C ASP A 246 1.99 4.71 7.45
N GLU A 247 0.69 4.95 7.50
CA GLU A 247 0.12 6.31 7.46
C GLU A 247 0.53 7.12 8.69
N TRP A 248 0.41 6.53 9.88
CA TRP A 248 0.84 7.17 11.12
C TRP A 248 2.34 7.53 11.09
N VAL A 249 3.19 6.61 10.63
CA VAL A 249 4.64 6.89 10.47
C VAL A 249 4.89 8.04 9.50
N ALA A 250 4.14 8.13 8.40
CA ALA A 250 4.28 9.21 7.44
C ALA A 250 3.86 10.57 8.04
N GLU A 251 2.80 10.60 8.86
CA GLU A 251 2.35 11.79 9.59
C GLU A 251 3.40 12.26 10.60
N GLU A 252 3.97 11.34 11.39
CA GLU A 252 5.04 11.66 12.34
C GLU A 252 6.28 12.24 11.64
N VAL A 253 6.69 11.65 10.52
CA VAL A 253 7.81 12.18 9.70
C VAL A 253 7.50 13.59 9.21
N ALA A 254 6.27 13.84 8.76
CA ALA A 254 5.86 15.19 8.31
C ALA A 254 5.92 16.22 9.44
N LEU A 255 5.51 15.83 10.65
CA LEU A 255 5.61 16.69 11.85
C LEU A 255 7.06 17.00 12.20
N LEU A 256 7.96 16.02 12.15
CA LEU A 256 9.39 16.21 12.41
C LEU A 256 10.05 17.16 11.40
N LEU A 257 9.71 17.01 10.12
CA LEU A 257 10.18 17.92 9.06
C LEU A 257 9.65 19.35 9.24
N ALA A 258 8.40 19.51 9.67
CA ALA A 258 7.81 20.82 9.94
C ALA A 258 8.47 21.48 11.14
N ALA A 259 8.68 20.76 12.24
CA ALA A 259 9.35 21.26 13.44
C ALA A 259 10.79 21.75 13.14
N HIS A 260 11.54 21.05 12.29
CA HIS A 260 12.90 21.46 11.92
C HIS A 260 12.94 22.75 11.08
N ARG A 261 11.88 23.08 10.34
CA ARG A 261 11.82 24.32 9.52
C ARG A 261 11.55 25.56 10.38
N THR A 262 11.03 25.39 11.58
CA THR A 262 10.65 26.49 12.51
C THR A 262 11.69 26.72 13.59
N ALA A 263 12.70 25.86 13.72
CA ALA A 263 13.83 25.98 14.64
C ALA A 263 15.06 26.58 13.92
#